data_734852f126d83a79aadd299bbe703bf6
#
_entry.id   734852f126d83a79aadd299bbe703bf6
#
_cell.length_a   1.000
_cell.length_b   1.000
_cell.length_c   1.000
_cell.angle_alpha   90.00
_cell.angle_beta   90.00
_cell.angle_gamma   90.00
#
_symmetry.space_group_name_H-M   'P 1'
#
loop_
_entity.id
_entity.type
_entity.pdbx_description
1 polymer ?
#
loop_
_entity_poly.entity_id
_entity_poly.type
_entity_poly.pdbx_seq_one_letter_code
_entity_poly.pdbx_strand_id
1 'polypeptide(L)'
;MRKAKVLFKNEEAGILTQHDDGSFSFRYHDDWVANKSKQSISLTLPKTEKEFHSKYLFPFFYNMLPEGSNKQVVCKLNRIDREDYFGLLITTTRNDSIGAVTVRKMDNAQLIIDNG
;
A
#
# COMPACT_ATOMS: atom_id res chain seq x y z
N MET A 1 13.76 -2.38 4.36
CA MET A 1 12.57 -1.51 4.34
C MET A 1 11.97 -1.47 2.94
N ARG A 2 10.68 -1.70 2.83
CA ARG A 2 9.97 -1.69 1.55
C ARG A 2 8.89 -0.62 1.58
N LYS A 3 8.78 0.15 0.50
CA LYS A 3 7.82 1.24 0.42
C LYS A 3 6.93 1.09 -0.81
N ALA A 4 5.69 1.53 -0.68
CA ALA A 4 4.74 1.51 -1.79
C ALA A 4 3.91 2.79 -1.78
N LYS A 5 3.57 3.25 -2.98
CA LYS A 5 2.66 4.39 -3.15
C LYS A 5 1.24 3.92 -2.97
N VAL A 6 0.47 4.65 -2.19
CA VAL A 6 -0.96 4.41 -2.03
C VAL A 6 -1.70 5.50 -2.80
N LEU A 7 -2.49 5.09 -3.80
CA LEU A 7 -3.22 6.01 -4.66
C LEU A 7 -4.71 5.89 -4.38
N PHE A 8 -5.38 7.02 -4.47
CA PHE A 8 -6.84 7.11 -4.38
C PHE A 8 -7.35 7.75 -5.67
N LYS A 9 -8.14 6.98 -6.43
CA LYS A 9 -8.63 7.40 -7.76
C LYS A 9 -7.46 7.86 -8.63
N ASN A 10 -6.39 7.09 -8.62
CA ASN A 10 -5.16 7.32 -9.40
C ASN A 10 -4.35 8.54 -8.95
N GLU A 11 -4.68 9.15 -7.83
CA GLU A 11 -3.89 10.24 -7.25
C GLU A 11 -3.12 9.72 -6.03
N GLU A 12 -1.86 10.08 -5.93
CA GLU A 12 -1.00 9.61 -4.85
C GLU A 12 -1.40 10.25 -3.52
N ALA A 13 -1.92 9.44 -2.60
CA ALA A 13 -2.39 9.92 -1.30
C ALA A 13 -1.35 9.80 -0.19
N GLY A 14 -0.50 8.79 -0.26
CA GLY A 14 0.49 8.56 0.79
C GLY A 14 1.40 7.38 0.49
N ILE A 15 2.18 7.01 1.50
CA ILE A 15 3.19 5.94 1.41
C ILE A 15 2.93 4.90 2.49
N LEU A 16 2.85 3.64 2.07
CA LEU A 16 2.82 2.49 2.97
C LEU A 16 4.24 1.92 3.06
N THR A 17 4.74 1.76 4.26
CA THR A 17 6.10 1.25 4.49
C THR A 17 6.04 -0.03 5.31
N GLN A 18 6.80 -1.05 4.89
CA GLN A 18 7.10 -2.21 5.70
C GLN A 18 8.53 -2.04 6.23
N HIS A 19 8.66 -1.97 7.54
CA HIS A 19 9.95 -1.79 8.19
C HIS A 19 10.70 -3.11 8.30
N ASP A 20 11.99 -3.03 8.57
CA ASP A 20 12.85 -4.22 8.65
C ASP A 20 12.44 -5.19 9.76
N ASP A 21 11.79 -4.68 10.81
CA ASP A 21 11.27 -5.53 11.90
C ASP A 21 9.93 -6.17 11.58
N GLY A 22 9.38 -5.93 10.39
CA GLY A 22 8.10 -6.48 9.97
C GLY A 22 6.89 -5.61 10.30
N SER A 23 7.09 -4.52 11.02
CA SER A 23 5.99 -3.59 11.30
C SER A 23 5.67 -2.72 10.08
N PHE A 24 4.55 -2.01 10.16
CA PHE A 24 4.07 -1.18 9.05
C PHE A 24 3.82 0.25 9.51
N SER A 25 3.96 1.18 8.59
CA SER A 25 3.49 2.54 8.78
C SER A 25 2.82 3.04 7.50
N PHE A 26 1.84 3.91 7.67
CA PHE A 26 1.21 4.59 6.55
C PHE A 26 1.23 6.09 6.84
N ARG A 27 1.67 6.86 5.86
CA ARG A 27 1.74 8.31 6.00
C ARG A 27 1.10 8.99 4.80
N TYR A 28 0.12 9.85 5.07
CA TYR A 28 -0.45 10.70 4.04
C TYR A 28 0.57 11.75 3.60
N HIS A 29 0.54 12.10 2.32
CA HIS A 29 1.31 13.26 1.84
C HIS A 29 0.75 14.54 2.45
N ASP A 30 1.63 15.51 2.67
CA ASP A 30 1.24 16.79 3.24
C ASP A 30 0.17 17.49 2.41
N ASP A 31 0.31 17.45 1.09
CA ASP A 31 -0.65 18.06 0.18
C ASP A 31 -2.02 17.39 0.29
N TRP A 32 -2.05 16.07 0.50
CA TRP A 32 -3.31 15.35 0.66
C TRP A 32 -4.03 15.76 1.93
N VAL A 33 -3.28 15.85 3.03
CA VAL A 33 -3.84 16.25 4.33
C VAL A 33 -4.36 17.68 4.27
N ALA A 34 -3.60 18.57 3.62
CA ALA A 34 -3.95 19.99 3.55
C ALA A 34 -5.13 20.28 2.63
N ASN A 35 -5.40 19.41 1.66
CA ASN A 35 -6.44 19.64 0.67
C ASN A 35 -7.79 19.16 1.18
N LYS A 36 -8.66 20.09 1.51
CA LYS A 36 -9.99 19.80 2.08
C LYS A 36 -10.89 19.03 1.11
N SER A 37 -10.63 19.11 -0.20
CA SER A 37 -11.41 18.37 -1.19
C SER A 37 -11.03 16.90 -1.27
N LYS A 38 -9.90 16.50 -0.68
CA LYS A 38 -9.45 15.11 -0.66
C LYS A 38 -9.95 14.42 0.60
N GLN A 39 -10.44 13.21 0.44
CA GLN A 39 -10.98 12.44 1.56
C GLN A 39 -9.95 11.44 2.09
N SER A 40 -10.19 10.92 3.28
CA SER A 40 -9.41 9.82 3.81
C SER A 40 -9.57 8.58 2.95
N ILE A 41 -8.52 7.76 2.83
CA ILE A 41 -8.60 6.53 2.05
C ILE A 41 -9.47 5.48 2.74
N SER A 42 -9.64 5.61 4.07
CA SER A 42 -10.45 4.70 4.88
C SER A 42 -10.89 5.41 6.15
N LEU A 43 -12.04 4.98 6.68
CA LEU A 43 -12.52 5.48 7.96
C LEU A 43 -11.56 5.12 9.11
N THR A 44 -10.82 4.02 8.97
CA THR A 44 -9.86 3.59 10.00
C THR A 44 -8.51 4.28 9.86
N LEU A 45 -8.31 5.03 8.78
CA LEU A 45 -7.09 5.79 8.53
C LEU A 45 -7.45 7.24 8.22
N PRO A 46 -8.07 7.96 9.18
CA PRO A 46 -8.54 9.31 8.93
C PRO A 46 -7.38 10.27 8.71
N LYS A 47 -7.49 11.14 7.72
CA LYS A 47 -6.42 12.10 7.40
C LYS A 47 -6.28 13.22 8.43
N THR A 48 -7.09 13.21 9.49
CA THR A 48 -6.87 14.08 10.64
C THR A 48 -5.55 13.76 11.34
N GLU A 49 -5.05 12.52 11.16
CA GLU A 49 -3.72 12.14 11.57
C GLU A 49 -2.89 11.88 10.33
N LYS A 50 -1.65 12.35 10.33
CA LYS A 50 -0.78 12.28 9.18
C LYS A 50 -0.11 10.92 9.03
N GLU A 51 0.19 10.26 10.15
CA GLU A 51 0.96 9.04 10.14
C GLU A 51 0.36 8.02 11.09
N PHE A 52 0.41 6.75 10.67
CA PHE A 52 -0.11 5.62 11.41
C PHE A 52 0.95 4.54 11.48
N HIS A 53 1.01 3.84 12.62
CA HIS A 53 1.94 2.74 12.84
C HIS A 53 1.17 1.52 13.30
N SER A 54 1.62 0.33 12.87
CA SER A 54 1.02 -0.92 13.28
C SER A 54 2.07 -2.01 13.25
N LYS A 55 1.99 -2.92 14.22
CA LYS A 55 2.84 -4.11 14.26
C LYS A 55 2.50 -5.05 13.10
N TYR A 56 1.26 -5.03 12.66
CA TYR A 56 0.76 -5.86 11.56
C TYR A 56 0.24 -4.98 10.44
N LEU A 57 0.02 -5.58 9.26
CA LEU A 57 -0.59 -4.84 8.15
C LEU A 57 -1.95 -4.31 8.59
N PHE A 58 -2.22 -3.06 8.25
CA PHE A 58 -3.47 -2.40 8.62
C PHE A 58 -4.66 -3.18 8.06
N PRO A 59 -5.74 -3.37 8.84
CA PRO A 59 -6.91 -4.12 8.39
C PRO A 59 -7.46 -3.66 7.04
N PHE A 60 -7.45 -2.36 6.78
CA PHE A 60 -7.90 -1.82 5.50
C PHE A 60 -7.15 -2.45 4.32
N PHE A 61 -5.83 -2.53 4.41
CA PHE A 61 -5.01 -3.13 3.36
C PHE A 61 -5.10 -4.65 3.38
N TYR A 62 -5.18 -5.25 4.55
CA TYR A 62 -5.31 -6.69 4.67
C TYR A 62 -6.57 -7.20 3.95
N ASN A 63 -7.66 -6.45 4.06
CA ASN A 63 -8.92 -6.83 3.42
C ASN A 63 -8.88 -6.75 1.89
N MET A 64 -7.84 -6.14 1.33
CA MET A 64 -7.63 -6.08 -0.12
C MET A 64 -6.88 -7.31 -0.65
N LEU A 65 -6.37 -8.15 0.23
CA LEU A 65 -5.57 -9.32 -0.16
C LEU A 65 -6.49 -10.43 -0.68
N PRO A 66 -5.98 -11.27 -1.61
CA PRO A 66 -6.73 -12.43 -2.07
C PRO A 66 -6.84 -13.47 -0.96
N GLU A 67 -7.90 -14.27 -0.98
CA GLU A 67 -8.15 -15.31 0.01
C GLU A 67 -8.31 -16.66 -0.66
N GLY A 68 -8.09 -17.72 0.13
CA GLY A 68 -8.34 -19.09 -0.29
C GLY A 68 -7.56 -19.50 -1.52
N SER A 69 -8.25 -20.12 -2.48
CA SER A 69 -7.63 -20.60 -3.71
C SER A 69 -7.07 -19.45 -4.57
N ASN A 70 -7.69 -18.30 -4.53
CA ASN A 70 -7.17 -17.13 -5.24
C ASN A 70 -5.80 -16.73 -4.73
N LYS A 71 -5.61 -16.78 -3.41
CA LYS A 71 -4.31 -16.48 -2.79
C LYS A 71 -3.25 -17.46 -3.27
N GLN A 72 -3.59 -18.74 -3.32
CA GLN A 72 -2.66 -19.78 -3.79
C GLN A 72 -2.25 -19.54 -5.24
N VAL A 73 -3.22 -19.22 -6.10
CA VAL A 73 -2.95 -18.97 -7.52
C VAL A 73 -2.04 -17.77 -7.70
N VAL A 74 -2.34 -16.66 -7.01
CA VAL A 74 -1.55 -15.44 -7.12
C VAL A 74 -0.12 -15.68 -6.64
N CYS A 75 0.05 -16.36 -5.52
CA CYS A 75 1.37 -16.65 -4.98
C CYS A 75 2.17 -17.52 -5.94
N LYS A 76 1.55 -18.56 -6.50
CA LYS A 76 2.23 -19.49 -7.40
C LYS A 76 2.63 -18.82 -8.70
N LEU A 77 1.71 -18.06 -9.32
CA LEU A 77 1.98 -17.42 -10.60
C LEU A 77 3.02 -16.32 -10.50
N ASN A 78 3.08 -15.62 -9.39
CA ASN A 78 3.98 -14.49 -9.21
C ASN A 78 5.19 -14.81 -8.33
N ARG A 79 5.32 -16.08 -7.89
CA ARG A 79 6.42 -16.55 -7.04
C ARG A 79 6.55 -15.71 -5.77
N ILE A 80 5.42 -15.47 -5.11
CA ILE A 80 5.34 -14.69 -3.89
C ILE A 80 5.10 -15.63 -2.72
N ASP A 81 5.82 -15.41 -1.62
CA ASP A 81 5.60 -16.15 -0.38
C ASP A 81 4.20 -15.81 0.16
N ARG A 82 3.50 -16.83 0.67
CA ARG A 82 2.13 -16.66 1.22
C ARG A 82 2.09 -15.72 2.40
N GLU A 83 3.20 -15.58 3.12
CA GLU A 83 3.32 -14.68 4.26
C GLU A 83 3.81 -13.29 3.86
N ASP A 84 4.14 -13.08 2.59
CA ASP A 84 4.58 -11.76 2.10
C ASP A 84 3.37 -10.91 1.74
N TYR A 85 2.72 -10.38 2.76
CA TYR A 85 1.51 -9.59 2.59
C TYR A 85 1.76 -8.33 1.78
N PHE A 86 2.93 -7.72 1.94
CA PHE A 86 3.28 -6.51 1.18
C PHE A 86 3.39 -6.82 -0.32
N GLY A 87 4.08 -7.90 -0.67
CA GLY A 87 4.20 -8.32 -2.06
C GLY A 87 2.85 -8.71 -2.67
N LEU A 88 2.02 -9.41 -1.89
CA LEU A 88 0.68 -9.80 -2.33
C LEU A 88 -0.19 -8.57 -2.59
N LEU A 89 -0.12 -7.57 -1.72
CA LEU A 89 -0.90 -6.35 -1.84
C LEU A 89 -0.57 -5.61 -3.13
N ILE A 90 0.71 -5.42 -3.40
CA ILE A 90 1.18 -4.74 -4.62
C ILE A 90 0.73 -5.49 -5.86
N THR A 91 0.91 -6.80 -5.89
CA THR A 91 0.57 -7.62 -7.04
C THR A 91 -0.94 -7.62 -7.30
N THR A 92 -1.73 -7.77 -6.24
CA THR A 92 -3.19 -7.83 -6.35
C THR A 92 -3.77 -6.52 -6.88
N THR A 93 -3.37 -5.40 -6.30
CA THR A 93 -3.94 -4.11 -6.69
C THR A 93 -3.45 -3.64 -8.05
N ARG A 94 -2.29 -4.11 -8.49
CA ARG A 94 -1.78 -3.78 -9.82
C ARG A 94 -2.61 -4.42 -10.92
N ASN A 95 -3.05 -5.66 -10.72
CA ASN A 95 -3.70 -6.44 -11.76
C ASN A 95 -5.22 -6.35 -11.72
N ASP A 96 -5.79 -6.19 -10.54
CA ASP A 96 -7.24 -6.22 -10.37
C ASP A 96 -7.64 -5.33 -9.20
N SER A 97 -7.73 -4.05 -9.49
CA SER A 97 -8.07 -3.05 -8.48
C SER A 97 -9.58 -2.95 -8.34
N ILE A 98 -10.10 -3.37 -7.20
CA ILE A 98 -11.51 -3.19 -6.86
C ILE A 98 -11.60 -2.01 -5.91
N GLY A 99 -12.36 -0.98 -6.32
CA GLY A 99 -12.50 0.23 -5.52
C GLY A 99 -11.51 1.32 -5.91
N ALA A 100 -11.46 2.37 -5.11
CA ALA A 100 -10.73 3.57 -5.46
C ALA A 100 -9.24 3.52 -5.09
N VAL A 101 -8.86 2.63 -4.18
CA VAL A 101 -7.50 2.59 -3.65
C VAL A 101 -6.67 1.53 -4.36
N THR A 102 -5.48 1.93 -4.81
CA THR A 102 -4.48 1.01 -5.36
C THR A 102 -3.16 1.22 -4.63
N VAL A 103 -2.32 0.16 -4.63
CA VAL A 103 -1.01 0.20 -4.00
C VAL A 103 0.02 -0.20 -5.04
N ARG A 104 1.02 0.65 -5.27
CA ARG A 104 2.04 0.43 -6.29
C ARG A 104 3.42 0.47 -5.67
N LYS A 105 4.26 -0.48 -6.06
CA LYS A 105 5.64 -0.55 -5.61
C LYS A 105 6.40 0.70 -6.02
N MET A 106 7.19 1.26 -5.10
CA MET A 106 8.14 2.31 -5.46
C MET A 106 9.35 1.66 -6.11
N ASP A 107 9.71 2.17 -7.30
CA ASP A 107 10.79 1.60 -8.09
C ASP A 107 12.13 2.18 -7.63
N ASN A 108 13.00 1.32 -7.09
CA ASN A 108 14.33 1.74 -6.68
C ASN A 108 15.17 2.26 -7.84
N ALA A 109 14.94 1.75 -9.04
CA ALA A 109 15.64 2.23 -10.23
C ALA A 109 15.30 3.68 -10.53
N GLN A 110 14.04 4.08 -10.31
CA GLN A 110 13.63 5.47 -10.47
C GLN A 110 14.31 6.37 -9.45
N LEU A 111 14.46 5.88 -8.21
CA LEU A 111 15.15 6.63 -7.17
C LEU A 111 16.61 6.86 -7.53
N ILE A 112 17.26 5.85 -8.13
CA ILE A 112 18.65 5.95 -8.58
C ILE A 112 18.75 6.96 -9.72
N ILE A 113 17.83 6.92 -10.66
CA ILE A 113 17.81 7.84 -11.80
C ILE A 113 17.60 9.27 -11.33
N ASP A 114 16.71 9.46 -10.37
CA ASP A 114 16.41 10.79 -9.83
C ASP A 114 17.61 11.39 -9.12
N ASN A 115 18.49 10.56 -8.59
CA ASN A 115 19.71 11.01 -7.92
C ASN A 115 20.88 11.19 -8.86
N GLY A 116 20.73 10.70 -10.06
CA GLY A 116 21.76 10.81 -11.09
C GLY A 116 21.52 11.98 -11.98
#